data_a1e13271275c20317c484e6554306b69
#
_entry.id   a1e13271275c20317c484e6554306b69
#
_cell.length_a   1.000
_cell.length_b   1.000
_cell.length_c   1.000
_cell.angle_alpha   90.00
_cell.angle_beta   90.00
_cell.angle_gamma   90.00
#
_symmetry.space_group_name_H-M   'P 1'
#
loop_
_entity.id
_entity.type
_entity.pdbx_description
1 polymer ?
#
loop_
_entity_poly.entity_id
_entity_poly.type
_entity_poly.pdbx_seq_one_letter_code
_entity_poly.pdbx_strand_id
1 'polypeptide(L)'
;YTGVTRVENEDGEMVDCQTQCLAVGDGVNYVKYEKNPVLTEADLPEGASKIDFRDPKLWKDEEGIYWAVIGNRPADGSGQILLFRSEDAFSWRYISTLDENQNRFGKMWECPDFFPLNDKHVLLVSPQDMLPEGFEYHNGNGNLCLIGTFDKEKGKFLEEHDQAVDYGI
;
A
#
# COMPACT_ATOMS: atom_id res chain seq x y z
N TYR A 1 -10.60 -4.92 -1.95
CA TYR A 1 -9.89 -5.38 -3.17
C TYR A 1 -9.68 -4.23 -4.14
N THR A 2 -8.63 -4.31 -4.94
CA THR A 2 -8.38 -3.31 -5.98
C THR A 2 -9.29 -3.56 -7.18
N GLY A 3 -10.02 -2.52 -7.58
CA GLY A 3 -10.74 -2.46 -8.85
C GLY A 3 -9.90 -1.72 -9.88
N VAL A 4 -10.02 -2.11 -11.14
CA VAL A 4 -9.34 -1.47 -12.26
C VAL A 4 -10.38 -0.97 -13.26
N THR A 5 -10.27 0.30 -13.65
CA THR A 5 -11.03 0.91 -14.73
C THR A 5 -10.08 1.53 -15.74
N ARG A 6 -10.53 1.64 -17.00
CA ARG A 6 -9.75 2.35 -18.02
C ARG A 6 -10.28 3.76 -18.18
N VAL A 7 -9.39 4.72 -18.11
CA VAL A 7 -9.67 6.15 -18.29
C VAL A 7 -8.75 6.73 -19.37
N GLU A 8 -9.23 7.70 -20.10
CA GLU A 8 -8.41 8.46 -21.05
C GLU A 8 -7.58 9.49 -20.28
N ASN A 9 -6.26 9.49 -20.48
CA ASN A 9 -5.36 10.48 -19.91
C ASN A 9 -5.34 11.79 -20.73
N GLU A 10 -4.58 12.78 -20.31
CA GLU A 10 -4.48 14.08 -20.98
C GLU A 10 -3.90 13.99 -22.40
N ASP A 11 -3.14 12.93 -22.69
CA ASP A 11 -2.54 12.67 -24.01
C ASP A 11 -3.49 11.87 -24.95
N GLY A 12 -4.69 11.53 -24.49
CA GLY A 12 -5.68 10.75 -25.25
C GLY A 12 -5.43 9.23 -25.23
N GLU A 13 -4.58 8.74 -24.35
CA GLU A 13 -4.28 7.32 -24.19
C GLU A 13 -5.15 6.69 -23.11
N MET A 14 -5.61 5.45 -23.36
CA MET A 14 -6.34 4.66 -22.37
C MET A 14 -5.37 4.07 -21.33
N VAL A 15 -5.45 4.55 -20.09
CA VAL A 15 -4.64 4.07 -18.96
C VAL A 15 -5.52 3.38 -17.92
N ASP A 16 -4.96 2.41 -17.24
CA ASP A 16 -5.61 1.78 -16.10
C ASP A 16 -5.60 2.73 -14.90
N CYS A 17 -6.77 2.89 -14.28
CA CYS A 17 -6.93 3.64 -13.03
C CYS A 17 -7.35 2.67 -11.93
N GLN A 18 -6.61 2.65 -10.85
CA GLN A 18 -6.85 1.74 -9.73
C GLN A 18 -7.63 2.42 -8.61
N THR A 19 -8.62 1.70 -8.09
CA THR A 19 -9.50 2.16 -7.01
C THR A 19 -9.63 1.05 -5.97
N GLN A 20 -10.04 1.40 -4.73
CA GLN A 20 -10.29 0.36 -3.75
C GLN A 20 -11.79 0.12 -3.62
N CYS A 21 -12.14 -1.14 -3.59
CA CYS A 21 -13.52 -1.63 -3.54
C CYS A 21 -13.73 -2.52 -2.32
N LEU A 22 -14.97 -2.57 -1.83
CA LEU A 22 -15.38 -3.38 -0.71
C LEU A 22 -16.31 -4.52 -1.17
N ALA A 23 -16.10 -5.70 -0.59
CA ALA A 23 -17.06 -6.79 -0.60
C ALA A 23 -17.34 -7.22 0.84
N VAL A 24 -18.59 -7.52 1.14
CA VAL A 24 -19.04 -7.96 2.46
C VAL A 24 -19.51 -9.39 2.37
N GLY A 25 -19.15 -10.22 3.34
CA GLY A 25 -19.51 -11.64 3.32
C GLY A 25 -19.34 -12.34 4.64
N ASP A 26 -19.62 -13.64 4.62
CA ASP A 26 -19.62 -14.55 5.78
C ASP A 26 -18.32 -15.39 5.90
N GLY A 27 -17.32 -15.08 5.09
CA GLY A 27 -16.06 -15.82 4.99
C GLY A 27 -16.03 -16.84 3.84
N VAL A 28 -17.19 -17.14 3.25
CA VAL A 28 -17.34 -18.07 2.11
C VAL A 28 -17.97 -17.36 0.92
N ASN A 29 -19.06 -16.64 1.15
CA ASN A 29 -19.80 -15.90 0.13
C ASN A 29 -19.62 -14.41 0.34
N TYR A 30 -19.35 -13.67 -0.74
CA TYR A 30 -19.13 -12.25 -0.71
C TYR A 30 -20.02 -11.52 -1.72
N VAL A 31 -20.56 -10.39 -1.30
CA VAL A 31 -21.34 -9.48 -2.15
C VAL A 31 -20.57 -8.16 -2.27
N LYS A 32 -20.39 -7.69 -3.49
CA LYS A 32 -19.77 -6.39 -3.75
C LYS A 32 -20.67 -5.30 -3.19
N TYR A 33 -20.05 -4.35 -2.49
CA TYR A 33 -20.76 -3.17 -1.99
C TYR A 33 -21.31 -2.34 -3.14
N GLU A 34 -22.58 -1.95 -3.05
CA GLU A 34 -23.29 -1.27 -4.15
C GLU A 34 -22.75 0.12 -4.49
N LYS A 35 -22.08 0.77 -3.51
CA LYS A 35 -21.47 2.09 -3.66
C LYS A 35 -19.96 2.04 -3.89
N ASN A 36 -19.45 0.93 -4.42
CA ASN A 36 -18.06 0.88 -4.84
C ASN A 36 -17.78 1.87 -6.00
N PRO A 37 -16.56 2.41 -6.08
CA PRO A 37 -15.41 2.22 -5.19
C PRO A 37 -15.54 2.99 -3.87
N VAL A 38 -14.84 2.53 -2.81
CA VAL A 38 -14.79 3.19 -1.48
C VAL A 38 -13.58 4.10 -1.32
N LEU A 39 -12.56 3.97 -2.18
CA LEU A 39 -11.44 4.90 -2.34
C LEU A 39 -11.15 5.08 -3.83
N THR A 40 -10.94 6.32 -4.22
CA THR A 40 -10.70 6.77 -5.59
C THR A 40 -9.48 7.67 -5.68
N GLU A 41 -9.17 8.18 -6.85
CA GLU A 41 -8.14 9.20 -7.04
C GLU A 41 -8.38 10.48 -6.22
N ALA A 42 -9.64 10.79 -5.90
CA ALA A 42 -10.01 11.98 -5.11
C ALA A 42 -9.57 11.86 -3.64
N ASP A 43 -9.28 10.66 -3.17
CA ASP A 43 -8.88 10.37 -1.79
C ASP A 43 -7.35 10.30 -1.63
N LEU A 44 -6.62 10.42 -2.73
CA LEU A 44 -5.16 10.36 -2.75
C LEU A 44 -4.52 11.70 -2.34
N PRO A 45 -3.37 11.66 -1.67
CA PRO A 45 -2.59 12.88 -1.45
C PRO A 45 -1.99 13.40 -2.74
N GLU A 46 -1.62 14.68 -2.74
CA GLU A 46 -0.93 15.31 -3.85
C GLU A 46 0.34 14.54 -4.23
N GLY A 47 0.54 14.31 -5.54
CA GLY A 47 1.69 13.58 -6.08
C GLY A 47 1.59 12.05 -6.03
N ALA A 48 0.55 11.48 -5.42
CA ALA A 48 0.33 10.04 -5.46
C ALA A 48 -0.21 9.57 -6.81
N SER A 49 0.22 8.37 -7.24
CA SER A 49 -0.23 7.78 -8.49
C SER A 49 -1.65 7.23 -8.39
N LYS A 50 -2.50 7.58 -9.35
CA LYS A 50 -3.81 6.98 -9.54
C LYS A 50 -3.78 5.67 -10.33
N ILE A 51 -2.67 5.44 -11.04
CA ILE A 51 -2.45 4.22 -11.83
C ILE A 51 -1.91 3.10 -10.93
N ASP A 52 -0.98 3.45 -10.04
CA ASP A 52 -0.37 2.53 -9.08
C ASP A 52 -0.95 2.80 -7.68
N PHE A 53 -2.14 2.25 -7.42
CA PHE A 53 -2.85 2.36 -6.14
C PHE A 53 -3.56 1.04 -5.85
N ARG A 54 -2.84 0.08 -5.22
CA ARG A 54 -3.30 -1.32 -5.11
C ARG A 54 -2.86 -2.06 -3.86
N ASP A 55 -3.37 -3.27 -3.75
CA ASP A 55 -3.04 -4.28 -2.77
C ASP A 55 -3.35 -3.84 -1.32
N PRO A 56 -4.61 -3.52 -1.01
CA PRO A 56 -4.97 -3.06 0.32
C PRO A 56 -4.84 -4.19 1.36
N LYS A 57 -4.10 -3.94 2.43
CA LYS A 57 -4.10 -4.75 3.65
C LYS A 57 -4.84 -4.01 4.76
N LEU A 58 -5.84 -4.67 5.34
CA LEU A 58 -6.70 -4.10 6.36
C LEU A 58 -6.51 -4.79 7.70
N TRP A 59 -6.66 -4.02 8.78
CA TRP A 59 -6.85 -4.57 10.13
C TRP A 59 -7.82 -3.70 10.92
N LYS A 60 -8.30 -4.23 12.02
CA LYS A 60 -9.12 -3.52 12.98
C LYS A 60 -8.36 -3.47 14.30
N ASP A 61 -8.24 -2.28 14.88
CA ASP A 61 -7.55 -2.12 16.16
C ASP A 61 -8.46 -2.43 17.37
N GLU A 62 -7.89 -2.38 18.57
CA GLU A 62 -8.59 -2.66 19.82
C GLU A 62 -9.72 -1.64 20.12
N GLU A 63 -9.63 -0.44 19.56
CA GLU A 63 -10.66 0.61 19.68
C GLU A 63 -11.80 0.39 18.67
N GLY A 64 -11.68 -0.62 17.80
CA GLY A 64 -12.67 -0.93 16.79
C GLY A 64 -12.54 -0.13 15.50
N ILE A 65 -11.45 0.60 15.34
CA ILE A 65 -11.15 1.41 14.16
C ILE A 65 -10.49 0.55 13.10
N TYR A 66 -10.92 0.72 11.86
CA TYR A 66 -10.31 0.08 10.70
C TYR A 66 -9.17 0.92 10.15
N TRP A 67 -8.11 0.25 9.81
CA TRP A 67 -6.93 0.81 9.18
C TRP A 67 -6.64 0.05 7.89
N ALA A 68 -6.07 0.74 6.92
CA ALA A 68 -5.61 0.12 5.68
C ALA A 68 -4.27 0.72 5.26
N VAL A 69 -3.33 -0.15 4.88
CA VAL A 69 -2.12 0.22 4.14
C VAL A 69 -2.29 -0.20 2.69
N ILE A 70 -1.90 0.68 1.77
CA ILE A 70 -2.11 0.48 0.33
C ILE A 70 -0.84 0.89 -0.40
N GLY A 71 -0.40 0.04 -1.32
CA GLY A 71 0.76 0.30 -2.17
C GLY A 71 0.51 1.43 -3.14
N ASN A 72 1.52 2.28 -3.32
CA ASN A 72 1.47 3.41 -4.23
C ASN A 72 2.87 3.78 -4.76
N ARG A 73 2.89 4.64 -5.75
CA ARG A 73 4.09 5.27 -6.29
C ARG A 73 3.89 6.79 -6.34
N PRO A 74 4.76 7.59 -5.72
CA PRO A 74 4.71 9.05 -5.83
C PRO A 74 5.24 9.56 -7.17
N ALA A 75 5.15 10.88 -7.37
CA ALA A 75 5.55 11.52 -8.62
C ALA A 75 7.05 11.38 -8.96
N ASP A 76 7.91 11.19 -7.95
CA ASP A 76 9.35 10.94 -8.15
C ASP A 76 9.66 9.50 -8.63
N GLY A 77 8.63 8.64 -8.69
CA GLY A 77 8.74 7.27 -9.18
C GLY A 77 9.24 6.26 -8.15
N SER A 78 9.43 6.65 -6.89
CA SER A 78 9.78 5.72 -5.82
C SER A 78 8.55 5.00 -5.24
N GLY A 79 8.74 3.90 -4.50
CA GLY A 79 7.65 3.21 -3.80
C GLY A 79 7.24 3.92 -2.51
N GLN A 80 5.95 3.89 -2.19
CA GLN A 80 5.42 4.38 -0.92
C GLN A 80 4.22 3.55 -0.46
N ILE A 81 3.91 3.63 0.83
CA ILE A 81 2.72 3.04 1.43
C ILE A 81 1.83 4.13 2.01
N LEU A 82 0.61 4.18 1.54
CA LEU A 82 -0.41 5.13 2.03
C LEU A 82 -1.21 4.50 3.17
N LEU A 83 -1.45 5.26 4.24
CA LEU A 83 -2.24 4.87 5.39
C LEU A 83 -3.61 5.53 5.37
N PHE A 84 -4.64 4.71 5.48
CA PHE A 84 -6.04 5.14 5.56
C PHE A 84 -6.68 4.65 6.85
N ARG A 85 -7.73 5.37 7.29
CA ARG A 85 -8.51 5.04 8.49
C ARG A 85 -10.00 5.13 8.20
N SER A 86 -10.78 4.24 8.82
CA SER A 86 -12.23 4.23 8.76
C SER A 86 -12.85 3.83 10.11
N GLU A 87 -14.03 4.32 10.42
CA GLU A 87 -14.81 3.94 11.60
C GLU A 87 -15.83 2.84 11.28
N ASP A 88 -16.19 2.68 10.00
CA ASP A 88 -17.27 1.80 9.54
C ASP A 88 -16.85 0.79 8.45
N ALA A 89 -15.60 0.85 7.95
CA ALA A 89 -15.05 0.14 6.79
C ALA A 89 -15.65 0.56 5.42
N PHE A 90 -16.61 1.48 5.39
CA PHE A 90 -17.25 1.97 4.18
C PHE A 90 -16.74 3.35 3.76
N SER A 91 -16.46 4.20 4.74
CA SER A 91 -16.01 5.58 4.56
C SER A 91 -14.57 5.70 5.04
N TRP A 92 -13.67 5.94 4.13
CA TRP A 92 -12.22 5.98 4.40
C TRP A 92 -11.67 7.40 4.28
N ARG A 93 -10.64 7.69 5.04
CA ARG A 93 -9.89 8.94 4.94
C ARG A 93 -8.39 8.66 4.92
N TYR A 94 -7.67 9.38 4.10
CA TYR A 94 -6.21 9.42 4.12
C TYR A 94 -5.71 10.00 5.46
N ILE A 95 -4.71 9.37 6.03
CA ILE A 95 -4.04 9.83 7.26
C ILE A 95 -2.67 10.38 6.95
N SER A 96 -1.85 9.56 6.26
CA SER A 96 -0.45 9.89 5.98
C SER A 96 0.12 8.96 4.93
N THR A 97 1.27 9.31 4.38
CA THR A 97 2.21 8.34 3.83
C THR A 97 2.88 7.65 5.01
N LEU A 98 2.59 6.35 5.21
CA LEU A 98 3.13 5.56 6.31
C LEU A 98 4.64 5.48 6.24
N ASP A 99 5.13 5.14 5.03
CA ASP A 99 6.54 5.06 4.69
C ASP A 99 6.76 5.30 3.20
N GLU A 100 7.97 5.75 2.85
CA GLU A 100 8.41 6.02 1.48
C GLU A 100 9.88 5.68 1.31
N ASN A 101 10.25 5.06 0.19
CA ASN A 101 11.60 4.53 0.03
C ASN A 101 12.67 5.53 -0.40
N GLN A 102 12.28 6.69 -0.90
CA GLN A 102 13.21 7.72 -1.40
C GLN A 102 14.22 7.18 -2.41
N ASN A 103 13.80 6.31 -3.31
CA ASN A 103 14.60 5.60 -4.33
C ASN A 103 15.68 4.63 -3.78
N ARG A 104 15.57 4.16 -2.53
CA ARG A 104 16.44 3.09 -1.99
C ARG A 104 16.03 1.70 -2.50
N PHE A 105 14.72 1.41 -2.54
CA PHE A 105 14.17 0.09 -2.76
C PHE A 105 13.11 0.09 -3.87
N GLY A 106 13.56 0.12 -5.12
CA GLY A 106 12.68 0.01 -6.27
C GLY A 106 11.76 1.20 -6.47
N LYS A 107 10.74 1.04 -7.32
CA LYS A 107 9.88 2.13 -7.77
C LYS A 107 8.43 2.03 -7.36
N MET A 108 7.93 0.85 -7.13
CA MET A 108 6.57 0.58 -6.66
C MET A 108 6.66 -0.43 -5.53
N TRP A 109 5.94 -0.18 -4.45
CA TRP A 109 5.81 -1.12 -3.35
C TRP A 109 4.43 -1.77 -3.41
N GLU A 110 4.42 -3.06 -3.76
CA GLU A 110 3.23 -3.88 -3.86
C GLU A 110 3.01 -4.74 -2.62
N CYS A 111 1.81 -5.28 -2.49
CA CYS A 111 1.42 -6.28 -1.50
C CYS A 111 1.85 -5.92 -0.07
N PRO A 112 1.59 -4.70 0.43
CA PRO A 112 2.00 -4.36 1.78
C PRO A 112 1.30 -5.24 2.81
N ASP A 113 2.06 -5.68 3.82
CA ASP A 113 1.52 -6.25 5.05
C ASP A 113 2.13 -5.52 6.25
N PHE A 114 1.28 -5.03 7.15
CA PHE A 114 1.71 -4.23 8.29
C PHE A 114 1.10 -4.77 9.57
N PHE A 115 1.96 -5.13 10.53
CA PHE A 115 1.52 -5.78 11.76
C PHE A 115 2.50 -5.58 12.91
N PRO A 116 2.02 -5.63 14.18
CA PRO A 116 2.90 -5.63 15.35
C PRO A 116 3.57 -7.00 15.50
N LEU A 117 4.83 -6.99 15.90
CA LEU A 117 5.60 -8.17 16.27
C LEU A 117 6.46 -7.85 17.50
N ASN A 118 6.12 -8.44 18.66
CA ASN A 118 6.69 -8.09 19.96
C ASN A 118 6.53 -6.59 20.27
N ASP A 119 7.64 -5.87 20.46
CA ASP A 119 7.69 -4.44 20.76
C ASP A 119 7.89 -3.56 19.51
N LYS A 120 7.87 -4.16 18.31
CA LYS A 120 8.08 -3.50 17.02
C LYS A 120 6.88 -3.66 16.10
N HIS A 121 6.94 -2.97 14.99
CA HIS A 121 6.08 -3.21 13.83
C HIS A 121 6.92 -3.70 12.66
N VAL A 122 6.31 -4.51 11.84
CA VAL A 122 6.88 -5.03 10.60
C VAL A 122 6.04 -4.51 9.44
N LEU A 123 6.72 -3.96 8.45
CA LEU A 123 6.16 -3.65 7.15
C LEU A 123 6.82 -4.56 6.12
N LEU A 124 6.04 -5.47 5.52
CA LEU A 124 6.46 -6.25 4.37
C LEU A 124 5.98 -5.57 3.11
N VAL A 125 6.84 -5.50 2.09
CA VAL A 125 6.50 -4.98 0.77
C VAL A 125 7.18 -5.80 -0.32
N SER A 126 6.61 -5.79 -1.52
CA SER A 126 7.19 -6.39 -2.71
C SER A 126 7.60 -5.28 -3.69
N PRO A 127 8.84 -4.78 -3.63
CA PRO A 127 9.32 -3.73 -4.52
C PRO A 127 9.44 -4.21 -5.97
N GLN A 128 9.12 -3.34 -6.91
CA GLN A 128 9.43 -3.50 -8.34
C GLN A 128 10.66 -2.68 -8.72
N ASP A 129 11.36 -3.11 -9.77
CA ASP A 129 12.53 -2.43 -10.35
C ASP A 129 13.66 -2.20 -9.31
N MET A 130 13.90 -3.19 -8.47
CA MET A 130 15.06 -3.20 -7.57
C MET A 130 16.37 -3.23 -8.36
N LEU A 131 17.37 -2.53 -7.87
CA LEU A 131 18.73 -2.65 -8.38
C LEU A 131 19.50 -3.69 -7.57
N PRO A 132 20.35 -4.53 -8.23
CA PRO A 132 21.16 -5.50 -7.52
C PRO A 132 22.08 -4.86 -6.48
N GLU A 133 22.13 -5.44 -5.29
CA GLU A 133 23.05 -5.06 -4.22
C GLU A 133 23.72 -6.30 -3.65
N GLY A 134 25.05 -6.46 -3.87
CA GLY A 134 25.76 -7.64 -3.46
C GLY A 134 25.20 -8.91 -4.11
N PHE A 135 24.56 -9.76 -3.32
CA PHE A 135 23.86 -10.97 -3.76
C PHE A 135 22.33 -10.85 -3.74
N GLU A 136 21.81 -9.67 -3.43
CA GLU A 136 20.38 -9.42 -3.27
C GLU A 136 19.78 -8.70 -4.48
N TYR A 137 18.48 -8.84 -4.68
CA TYR A 137 17.63 -8.10 -5.61
C TYR A 137 17.98 -8.28 -7.11
N HIS A 138 18.69 -9.36 -7.49
CA HIS A 138 19.16 -9.55 -8.86
C HIS A 138 18.08 -9.75 -9.92
N ASN A 139 16.87 -10.15 -9.50
CA ASN A 139 15.73 -10.33 -10.42
C ASN A 139 14.92 -9.05 -10.64
N GLY A 140 15.31 -7.93 -10.03
CA GLY A 140 14.57 -6.66 -10.12
C GLY A 140 13.30 -6.58 -9.28
N ASN A 141 12.87 -7.69 -8.67
CA ASN A 141 11.76 -7.78 -7.75
C ASN A 141 12.22 -8.54 -6.50
N GLY A 142 11.50 -8.40 -5.41
CA GLY A 142 11.84 -9.10 -4.18
C GLY A 142 10.80 -8.90 -3.10
N ASN A 143 11.08 -9.45 -1.93
CA ASN A 143 10.31 -9.20 -0.73
C ASN A 143 11.22 -8.52 0.29
N LEU A 144 10.82 -7.35 0.73
CA LEU A 144 11.53 -6.53 1.70
C LEU A 144 10.79 -6.54 3.03
N CYS A 145 11.52 -6.75 4.10
CA CYS A 145 11.04 -6.65 5.47
C CYS A 145 11.64 -5.42 6.13
N LEU A 146 10.80 -4.47 6.47
CA LEU A 146 11.16 -3.27 7.22
C LEU A 146 10.69 -3.45 8.67
N ILE A 147 11.58 -3.22 9.63
CA ILE A 147 11.31 -3.36 11.06
C ILE A 147 11.51 -2.01 11.73
N GLY A 148 10.56 -1.62 12.56
CA GLY A 148 10.63 -0.30 13.20
C GLY A 148 9.54 -0.06 14.22
N THR A 149 9.26 1.21 14.48
CA THR A 149 8.27 1.67 15.44
C THR A 149 7.14 2.41 14.72
N PHE A 150 5.89 2.14 15.09
CA PHE A 150 4.73 2.84 14.55
C PHE A 150 4.24 3.92 15.52
N ASP A 151 4.32 5.17 15.09
CA ASP A 151 3.68 6.32 15.76
C ASP A 151 2.24 6.43 15.26
N LYS A 152 1.30 5.83 15.99
CA LYS A 152 -0.13 5.79 15.62
C LYS A 152 -0.76 7.18 15.55
N GLU A 153 -0.30 8.13 16.39
CA GLU A 153 -0.85 9.50 16.42
C GLU A 153 -0.48 10.27 15.15
N LYS A 154 0.75 10.10 14.67
CA LYS A 154 1.23 10.73 13.44
C LYS A 154 0.95 9.89 12.18
N GLY A 155 0.59 8.61 12.35
CA GLY A 155 0.43 7.67 11.26
C GLY A 155 1.76 7.42 10.52
N LYS A 156 2.88 7.39 11.24
CA LYS A 156 4.22 7.22 10.65
C LYS A 156 4.89 5.96 11.15
N PHE A 157 5.51 5.24 10.23
CA PHE A 157 6.43 4.17 10.54
C PHE A 157 7.85 4.73 10.56
N LEU A 158 8.56 4.45 11.64
CA LEU A 158 9.95 4.85 11.84
C LEU A 158 10.81 3.60 11.64
N GLU A 159 11.29 3.42 10.42
CA GLU A 159 12.18 2.32 10.05
C GLU A 159 13.47 2.37 10.88
N GLU A 160 13.87 1.22 11.41
CA GLU A 160 15.09 1.04 12.18
C GLU A 160 16.03 0.02 11.52
N HIS A 161 15.46 -0.93 10.77
CA HIS A 161 16.19 -2.00 10.11
C HIS A 161 15.43 -2.50 8.88
N ASP A 162 16.15 -2.86 7.85
CA ASP A 162 15.64 -3.49 6.63
C ASP A 162 16.42 -4.77 6.31
N GLN A 163 15.74 -5.70 5.66
CA GLN A 163 16.36 -6.92 5.13
C GLN A 163 15.54 -7.53 4.01
N ALA A 164 16.21 -8.23 3.09
CA ALA A 164 15.53 -9.11 2.15
C ALA A 164 14.87 -10.28 2.91
N VAL A 165 13.65 -10.65 2.54
CA VAL A 165 12.96 -11.82 3.12
C VAL A 165 13.49 -13.10 2.52
N ASP A 166 13.79 -13.08 1.23
CA ASP A 166 14.36 -14.21 0.48
C ASP A 166 15.29 -13.69 -0.62
N TYR A 167 16.01 -14.60 -1.23
CA TYR A 167 16.91 -14.28 -2.33
C TYR A 167 16.30 -14.54 -3.71
N GLY A 168 15.01 -14.88 -3.76
CA GLY A 168 14.17 -15.00 -4.95
C GLY A 168 14.84 -15.73 -6.15
N ILE A 169 14.05 -15.97 -7.18
CA ILE A 169 14.57 -16.53 -8.45
C ILE A 169 14.58 -15.43 -9.50
#